data_fb36df3e33cad1cd4237da153ef279d6
#
_entry.id   fb36df3e33cad1cd4237da153ef279d6
#
_cell.length_a   1.000
_cell.length_b   1.000
_cell.length_c   1.000
_cell.angle_alpha   90.00
_cell.angle_beta   90.00
_cell.angle_gamma   90.00
#
_symmetry.space_group_name_H-M   'P 1'
#
loop_
_entity.id
_entity.type
_entity.pdbx_description
1 polymer ?
#
loop_
_entity_poly.entity_id
_entity_poly.type
_entity_poly.pdbx_seq_one_letter_code
_entity_poly.pdbx_strand_id
1 'polypeptide(L)'
;MALRTEIDLPTLRVTLDPATAEAVLATVRGRGRPKEVVRCTLRELGLPTSVFARVTEARLTVPSALLAELTPAVADLGASPVRPHNALWLEIPSPRGLLPVVPWERLLAPLGRPLYRLPFHPVRPQRPEGRLTVGLLVADDADAAGTAVALADQYAANVPGLTLHVFTGARSWSETAARLGDAGHVLVHRPPAADAPPTDHATELVPHPWLRWVLDTVDGARLDVVHVVAPGLLADGRGALALPDPVHRRRGEPPVVESVELVEVLTQVGAVALTLAPPPSSHDASGLRELADDVARLRPGLTAVHDLADDPAATQLGAALRTVLAPRDEAVVLPAVSAWLNPLFLDTVTDADVEVDGTAWTSDMQLLDDGGSALLPHATRAAARDLPDAWVASAARSIEQLQMAWLPAAADRAADPAAVSALDKVARLLDRYVPDDPAPRHRPDPGGTP
;
A
#
# COMPACT_ATOMS: atom_id res chain seq x y z
N MET A 1 -30.88 15.06 1.92
CA MET A 1 -30.53 14.45 0.62
C MET A 1 -29.09 14.82 0.41
N ALA A 2 -28.16 13.89 0.70
CA ALA A 2 -26.73 14.15 0.57
C ALA A 2 -26.39 14.31 -0.91
N LEU A 3 -25.65 15.36 -1.25
CA LEU A 3 -25.15 15.59 -2.61
C LEU A 3 -24.00 14.62 -2.86
N ARG A 4 -24.17 13.69 -3.77
CA ARG A 4 -23.08 12.81 -4.22
C ARG A 4 -22.15 13.60 -5.13
N THR A 5 -20.96 13.88 -4.69
CA THR A 5 -19.92 14.48 -5.52
C THR A 5 -19.05 13.38 -6.10
N GLU A 6 -19.04 13.26 -7.41
CA GLU A 6 -18.14 12.36 -8.11
C GLU A 6 -16.85 13.09 -8.49
N ILE A 7 -15.74 12.46 -8.23
CA ILE A 7 -14.44 12.97 -8.63
C ILE A 7 -13.95 12.17 -9.84
N ASP A 8 -13.88 12.85 -10.98
CA ASP A 8 -13.39 12.27 -12.24
C ASP A 8 -11.87 12.32 -12.28
N LEU A 9 -11.24 11.22 -11.86
CA LEU A 9 -9.78 11.10 -11.84
C LEU A 9 -9.24 10.63 -13.21
N PRO A 10 -8.15 11.26 -13.71
CA PRO A 10 -7.42 10.74 -14.86
C PRO A 10 -6.73 9.43 -14.48
N THR A 11 -7.35 8.30 -14.82
CA THR A 11 -6.95 6.98 -14.34
C THR A 11 -6.41 6.10 -15.47
N LEU A 12 -5.26 5.47 -15.21
CA LEU A 12 -4.74 4.34 -15.97
C LEU A 12 -5.15 3.06 -15.23
N ARG A 13 -5.97 2.24 -15.85
CA ARG A 13 -6.38 0.95 -15.31
C ARG A 13 -5.53 -0.14 -15.96
N VAL A 14 -4.91 -0.98 -15.14
CA VAL A 14 -4.15 -2.16 -15.58
C VAL A 14 -4.86 -3.40 -15.06
N THR A 15 -5.44 -4.17 -15.96
CA THR A 15 -6.17 -5.40 -15.63
C THR A 15 -5.42 -6.61 -16.15
N LEU A 16 -5.51 -7.72 -15.42
CA LEU A 16 -5.07 -9.01 -15.90
C LEU A 16 -6.23 -9.68 -16.63
N ASP A 17 -5.99 -10.07 -17.89
CA ASP A 17 -6.88 -10.99 -18.59
C ASP A 17 -6.43 -12.44 -18.28
N PRO A 18 -7.17 -13.17 -17.44
CA PRO A 18 -6.76 -14.51 -17.04
C PRO A 18 -6.87 -15.53 -18.18
N ALA A 19 -7.67 -15.26 -19.21
CA ALA A 19 -7.84 -16.17 -20.34
C ALA A 19 -6.64 -16.16 -21.27
N THR A 20 -6.00 -14.99 -21.45
CA THR A 20 -4.85 -14.81 -22.37
C THR A 20 -3.52 -14.63 -21.63
N ALA A 21 -3.53 -14.48 -20.30
CA ALA A 21 -2.37 -14.12 -19.48
C ALA A 21 -1.72 -12.80 -19.95
N GLU A 22 -2.55 -11.84 -20.32
CA GLU A 22 -2.14 -10.52 -20.78
C GLU A 22 -2.51 -9.44 -19.76
N ALA A 23 -1.67 -8.43 -19.67
CA ALA A 23 -2.03 -7.18 -19.03
C ALA A 23 -2.70 -6.27 -20.07
N VAL A 24 -3.87 -5.76 -19.72
CA VAL A 24 -4.65 -4.81 -20.52
C VAL A 24 -4.56 -3.46 -19.87
N LEU A 25 -4.01 -2.49 -20.60
CA LEU A 25 -3.89 -1.12 -20.13
C LEU A 25 -4.99 -0.28 -20.80
N ALA A 26 -5.80 0.35 -19.97
CA ALA A 26 -6.94 1.14 -20.40
C ALA A 26 -6.94 2.51 -19.69
N THR A 27 -7.41 3.54 -20.38
CA THR A 27 -7.72 4.83 -19.75
C THR A 27 -9.16 4.87 -19.28
N VAL A 28 -9.36 5.45 -18.09
CA VAL A 28 -10.69 5.63 -17.50
C VAL A 28 -10.88 7.10 -17.19
N ARG A 29 -12.05 7.63 -17.52
CA ARG A 29 -12.46 8.99 -17.19
C ARG A 29 -13.92 8.98 -16.74
N GLY A 30 -14.18 9.45 -15.54
CA GLY A 30 -15.50 9.48 -14.94
C GLY A 30 -16.16 8.10 -14.91
N ARG A 31 -17.48 8.09 -15.06
CA ARG A 31 -18.28 6.86 -15.22
C ARG A 31 -18.17 6.21 -16.60
N GLY A 32 -17.22 6.67 -17.41
CA GLY A 32 -16.99 6.10 -18.74
C GLY A 32 -16.52 4.66 -18.66
N ARG A 33 -16.87 3.87 -19.68
CA ARG A 33 -16.27 2.54 -19.82
C ARG A 33 -14.76 2.69 -20.03
N PRO A 34 -13.93 1.81 -19.44
CA PRO A 34 -12.51 1.79 -19.73
C PRO A 34 -12.26 1.74 -21.25
N LYS A 35 -11.46 2.66 -21.75
CA LYS A 35 -11.02 2.65 -23.15
C LYS A 35 -9.69 1.91 -23.20
N GLU A 36 -9.73 0.69 -23.69
CA GLU A 36 -8.51 -0.08 -23.94
C GLU A 36 -7.58 0.70 -24.87
N VAL A 37 -6.32 0.78 -24.48
CA VAL A 37 -5.26 1.43 -25.24
C VAL A 37 -4.33 0.39 -25.83
N VAL A 38 -3.85 -0.55 -25.00
CA VAL A 38 -2.86 -1.54 -25.41
C VAL A 38 -2.93 -2.79 -24.54
N ARG A 39 -2.52 -3.91 -25.13
CA ARG A 39 -2.31 -5.19 -24.45
C ARG A 39 -0.85 -5.60 -24.52
N CYS A 40 -0.37 -6.26 -23.50
CA CYS A 40 0.94 -6.89 -23.50
C CYS A 40 0.91 -8.17 -22.68
N THR A 41 1.71 -9.14 -23.09
CA THR A 41 1.85 -10.39 -22.32
C THR A 41 2.60 -10.14 -21.02
N LEU A 42 2.34 -10.95 -20.00
CA LEU A 42 3.12 -10.89 -18.74
C LEU A 42 4.62 -11.04 -19.00
N ARG A 43 5.01 -11.85 -20.00
CA ARG A 43 6.40 -12.04 -20.40
C ARG A 43 7.05 -10.76 -20.94
N GLU A 44 6.32 -9.96 -21.72
CA GLU A 44 6.81 -8.67 -22.21
C GLU A 44 7.01 -7.65 -21.08
N LEU A 45 6.24 -7.79 -19.98
CA LEU A 45 6.46 -7.03 -18.75
C LEU A 45 7.60 -7.60 -17.90
N GLY A 46 8.21 -8.72 -18.29
CA GLY A 46 9.23 -9.42 -17.51
C GLY A 46 8.67 -10.22 -16.33
N LEU A 47 7.34 -10.37 -16.26
CA LEU A 47 6.67 -11.16 -15.24
C LEU A 47 6.67 -12.64 -15.61
N PRO A 48 6.83 -13.54 -14.63
CA PRO A 48 6.62 -14.97 -14.87
C PRO A 48 5.13 -15.25 -15.08
N THR A 49 4.85 -16.32 -15.83
CA THR A 49 3.48 -16.80 -16.05
C THR A 49 2.94 -17.64 -14.87
N SER A 50 3.79 -17.96 -13.90
CA SER A 50 3.42 -18.69 -12.68
C SER A 50 3.73 -17.85 -11.45
N VAL A 51 2.81 -17.78 -10.52
CA VAL A 51 2.98 -17.11 -9.21
C VAL A 51 4.03 -17.79 -8.32
N PHE A 52 4.33 -19.06 -8.59
CA PHE A 52 5.38 -19.82 -7.91
C PHE A 52 6.78 -19.55 -8.49
N ALA A 53 6.86 -18.89 -9.63
CA ALA A 53 8.14 -18.54 -10.22
C ALA A 53 8.69 -17.26 -9.59
N ARG A 54 10.00 -17.23 -9.41
CA ARG A 54 10.67 -16.06 -8.83
C ARG A 54 10.54 -14.86 -9.76
N VAL A 55 10.03 -13.76 -9.24
CA VAL A 55 10.10 -12.45 -9.89
C VAL A 55 11.53 -11.92 -9.74
N THR A 56 12.05 -11.33 -10.78
CA THR A 56 13.36 -10.65 -10.75
C THR A 56 13.14 -9.22 -11.20
N GLU A 57 13.26 -8.27 -10.30
CA GLU A 57 12.95 -6.86 -10.57
C GLU A 57 13.72 -6.30 -11.77
N ALA A 58 14.99 -6.65 -11.94
CA ALA A 58 15.80 -6.23 -13.07
C ALA A 58 15.26 -6.67 -14.46
N ARG A 59 14.32 -7.61 -14.49
CA ARG A 59 13.65 -8.04 -15.73
C ARG A 59 12.35 -7.31 -16.00
N LEU A 60 11.80 -6.60 -15.00
CA LEU A 60 10.56 -5.87 -15.15
C LEU A 60 10.77 -4.67 -16.08
N THR A 61 9.99 -4.62 -17.14
CA THR A 61 10.11 -3.62 -18.20
C THR A 61 8.75 -3.28 -18.79
N VAL A 62 8.65 -2.13 -19.41
CA VAL A 62 7.52 -1.77 -20.27
C VAL A 62 8.04 -1.60 -21.68
N PRO A 63 7.50 -2.32 -22.67
CA PRO A 63 7.93 -2.18 -24.06
C PRO A 63 7.80 -0.73 -24.56
N SER A 64 8.76 -0.26 -25.34
CA SER A 64 8.74 1.10 -25.89
C SER A 64 7.53 1.37 -26.80
N ALA A 65 7.07 0.34 -27.51
CA ALA A 65 5.86 0.42 -28.33
C ALA A 65 4.62 0.70 -27.45
N LEU A 66 4.53 0.05 -26.28
CA LEU A 66 3.46 0.28 -25.32
C LEU A 66 3.47 1.72 -24.80
N LEU A 67 4.65 2.27 -24.46
CA LEU A 67 4.78 3.66 -24.04
C LEU A 67 4.37 4.63 -25.15
N ALA A 68 4.70 4.34 -26.40
CA ALA A 68 4.31 5.15 -27.55
C ALA A 68 2.79 5.23 -27.74
N GLU A 69 2.07 4.14 -27.48
CA GLU A 69 0.61 4.10 -27.54
C GLU A 69 -0.05 4.75 -26.29
N LEU A 70 0.54 4.58 -25.11
CA LEU A 70 0.03 5.19 -23.88
C LEU A 70 0.19 6.71 -23.86
N THR A 71 1.26 7.25 -24.39
CA THR A 71 1.56 8.69 -24.31
C THR A 71 0.41 9.58 -24.78
N PRO A 72 -0.13 9.43 -26.01
CA PRO A 72 -1.27 10.24 -26.44
C PRO A 72 -2.53 9.97 -25.64
N ALA A 73 -2.80 8.70 -25.27
CA ALA A 73 -3.99 8.34 -24.54
C ALA A 73 -4.00 8.94 -23.11
N VAL A 74 -2.83 9.01 -22.46
CA VAL A 74 -2.69 9.63 -21.12
C VAL A 74 -2.74 11.16 -21.22
N ALA A 75 -2.23 11.77 -22.30
CA ALA A 75 -2.37 13.20 -22.54
C ALA A 75 -3.84 13.61 -22.70
N ASP A 76 -4.67 12.78 -23.32
CA ASP A 76 -6.10 13.03 -23.53
C ASP A 76 -6.92 12.98 -22.22
N LEU A 77 -6.39 12.36 -21.14
CA LEU A 77 -7.09 12.30 -19.84
C LEU A 77 -7.23 13.68 -19.17
N GLY A 78 -6.40 14.65 -19.54
CA GLY A 78 -6.42 15.98 -18.93
C GLY A 78 -5.88 16.03 -17.51
N ALA A 79 -6.23 17.10 -16.79
CA ALA A 79 -5.79 17.35 -15.42
C ALA A 79 -6.65 16.60 -14.39
N SER A 80 -6.05 16.30 -13.24
CA SER A 80 -6.76 15.79 -12.08
C SER A 80 -7.56 16.92 -11.39
N PRO A 81 -8.80 16.69 -11.01
CA PRO A 81 -9.59 17.67 -10.25
C PRO A 81 -9.07 17.85 -8.82
N VAL A 82 -8.40 16.85 -8.28
CA VAL A 82 -7.73 16.93 -6.97
C VAL A 82 -6.23 17.17 -7.16
N ARG A 83 -5.62 17.82 -6.19
CA ARG A 83 -4.16 18.07 -6.19
C ARG A 83 -3.38 16.77 -6.06
N PRO A 84 -2.22 16.67 -6.68
CA PRO A 84 -1.68 17.59 -7.69
C PRO A 84 -2.39 17.41 -9.04
N HIS A 85 -2.66 18.51 -9.74
CA HIS A 85 -3.47 18.49 -10.96
C HIS A 85 -2.82 17.76 -12.13
N ASN A 86 -1.50 17.58 -12.10
CA ASN A 86 -0.77 16.78 -13.10
C ASN A 86 -0.70 15.27 -12.75
N ALA A 87 -1.33 14.81 -11.65
CA ALA A 87 -1.32 13.42 -11.25
C ALA A 87 -2.01 12.51 -12.27
N LEU A 88 -1.47 11.30 -12.39
CA LEU A 88 -2.10 10.15 -13.02
C LEU A 88 -2.39 9.10 -11.93
N TRP A 89 -3.58 8.54 -11.94
CA TRP A 89 -3.99 7.55 -10.95
C TRP A 89 -3.92 6.16 -11.55
N LEU A 90 -3.29 5.21 -10.85
CA LEU A 90 -3.15 3.83 -11.28
C LEU A 90 -4.13 2.95 -10.51
N GLU A 91 -4.94 2.24 -11.24
CA GLU A 91 -5.87 1.25 -10.70
C GLU A 91 -5.47 -0.15 -11.16
N ILE A 92 -5.37 -1.09 -10.23
CA ILE A 92 -5.11 -2.52 -10.51
C ILE A 92 -6.22 -3.34 -9.85
N PRO A 93 -7.37 -3.54 -10.51
CA PRO A 93 -8.49 -4.31 -9.95
C PRO A 93 -8.18 -5.81 -9.91
N SER A 94 -8.94 -6.55 -9.12
CA SER A 94 -8.91 -8.02 -9.11
C SER A 94 -9.53 -8.59 -10.39
N PRO A 95 -9.02 -9.70 -10.93
CA PRO A 95 -7.82 -10.41 -10.49
C PRO A 95 -6.55 -9.66 -10.90
N ARG A 96 -5.65 -9.42 -9.94
CA ARG A 96 -4.45 -8.59 -10.15
C ARG A 96 -3.18 -9.38 -10.45
N GLY A 97 -3.13 -10.64 -9.99
CA GLY A 97 -1.95 -11.49 -10.10
C GLY A 97 -0.68 -10.80 -9.59
N LEU A 98 0.38 -10.82 -10.39
CA LEU A 98 1.66 -10.18 -10.08
C LEU A 98 1.78 -8.72 -10.56
N LEU A 99 0.70 -8.11 -11.07
CA LEU A 99 0.73 -6.72 -11.54
C LEU A 99 1.12 -5.68 -10.46
N PRO A 100 0.77 -5.86 -9.16
CA PRO A 100 1.19 -4.94 -8.11
C PRO A 100 2.71 -4.89 -7.89
N VAL A 101 3.44 -5.98 -8.18
CA VAL A 101 4.90 -6.02 -7.98
C VAL A 101 5.67 -5.17 -8.98
N VAL A 102 5.03 -4.82 -10.11
CA VAL A 102 5.65 -4.02 -11.18
C VAL A 102 5.88 -2.58 -10.69
N PRO A 103 7.10 -2.03 -10.84
CA PRO A 103 7.40 -0.65 -10.47
C PRO A 103 6.86 0.33 -11.54
N TRP A 104 5.52 0.44 -11.62
CA TRP A 104 4.85 1.26 -12.63
C TRP A 104 5.32 2.71 -12.62
N GLU A 105 5.63 3.26 -11.44
CA GLU A 105 6.09 4.63 -11.25
C GLU A 105 7.42 4.88 -11.98
N ARG A 106 8.33 3.90 -11.93
CA ARG A 106 9.61 3.94 -12.63
C ARG A 106 9.43 3.70 -14.13
N LEU A 107 8.64 2.67 -14.47
CA LEU A 107 8.50 2.25 -15.87
C LEU A 107 7.65 3.21 -16.69
N LEU A 108 6.71 3.92 -16.08
CA LEU A 108 5.87 4.92 -16.75
C LEU A 108 6.35 6.37 -16.50
N ALA A 109 7.50 6.58 -15.83
CA ALA A 109 8.10 7.90 -15.66
C ALA A 109 8.27 8.69 -16.97
N PRO A 110 8.56 8.05 -18.13
CA PRO A 110 8.63 8.77 -19.42
C PRO A 110 7.31 9.44 -19.85
N LEU A 111 6.15 9.08 -19.27
CA LEU A 111 4.89 9.80 -19.51
C LEU A 111 4.87 11.21 -18.89
N GLY A 112 5.86 11.55 -18.04
CA GLY A 112 6.03 12.90 -17.46
C GLY A 112 4.98 13.28 -16.41
N ARG A 113 4.18 12.33 -15.92
CA ARG A 113 3.15 12.56 -14.90
C ARG A 113 3.48 11.79 -13.62
N PRO A 114 3.35 12.40 -12.42
CA PRO A 114 3.45 11.67 -11.18
C PRO A 114 2.34 10.63 -11.09
N LEU A 115 2.70 9.40 -10.72
CA LEU A 115 1.79 8.27 -10.66
C LEU A 115 1.49 7.92 -9.20
N TYR A 116 0.21 7.81 -8.86
CA TYR A 116 -0.27 7.35 -7.56
C TYR A 116 -1.19 6.16 -7.73
N ARG A 117 -1.02 5.13 -6.91
CA ARG A 117 -1.87 3.95 -6.91
C ARG A 117 -3.13 4.21 -6.09
N LEU A 118 -4.28 3.85 -6.65
CA LEU A 118 -5.54 3.92 -5.94
C LEU A 118 -5.62 2.78 -4.91
N PRO A 119 -5.82 3.09 -3.61
CA PRO A 119 -6.08 2.06 -2.63
C PRO A 119 -7.51 1.54 -2.81
N PHE A 120 -7.73 0.26 -2.50
CA PHE A 120 -9.08 -0.34 -2.54
C PHE A 120 -9.87 -0.13 -1.25
N HIS A 121 -9.28 0.50 -0.24
CA HIS A 121 -9.97 0.74 1.01
C HIS A 121 -10.91 1.94 0.88
N PRO A 122 -12.22 1.77 1.15
CA PRO A 122 -13.23 2.80 0.87
C PRO A 122 -13.23 3.96 1.88
N VAL A 123 -12.61 3.81 3.04
CA VAL A 123 -12.63 4.81 4.10
C VAL A 123 -11.57 5.89 3.86
N ARG A 124 -11.98 7.16 3.95
CA ARG A 124 -11.06 8.30 3.89
C ARG A 124 -10.08 8.25 5.06
N PRO A 125 -8.76 8.26 4.82
CA PRO A 125 -7.78 8.29 5.88
C PRO A 125 -7.75 9.66 6.57
N GLN A 126 -7.55 9.65 7.90
CA GLN A 126 -7.32 10.88 8.63
C GLN A 126 -5.93 11.45 8.33
N ARG A 127 -5.84 12.77 8.28
CA ARG A 127 -4.56 13.47 8.33
C ARG A 127 -4.09 13.58 9.78
N PRO A 128 -2.80 13.38 10.04
CA PRO A 128 -2.25 13.73 11.34
C PRO A 128 -2.34 15.24 11.54
N GLU A 129 -2.73 15.65 12.74
CA GLU A 129 -2.80 17.06 13.12
C GLU A 129 -1.56 17.45 13.95
N GLY A 130 -0.98 18.60 13.65
CA GLY A 130 0.10 19.18 14.44
C GLY A 130 1.48 18.54 14.21
N ARG A 131 2.12 18.06 15.28
CA ARG A 131 3.45 17.44 15.23
C ARG A 131 3.34 16.00 14.79
N LEU A 132 4.20 15.59 13.85
CA LEU A 132 4.26 14.19 13.42
C LEU A 132 5.22 13.38 14.28
N THR A 133 4.75 12.21 14.71
CA THR A 133 5.58 11.21 15.37
C THR A 133 5.84 10.06 14.38
N VAL A 134 7.11 9.83 14.07
CA VAL A 134 7.55 8.83 13.10
C VAL A 134 8.31 7.71 13.82
N GLY A 135 7.92 6.47 13.60
CA GLY A 135 8.70 5.28 13.97
C GLY A 135 9.52 4.81 12.78
N LEU A 136 10.83 4.93 12.84
CA LEU A 136 11.78 4.45 11.82
C LEU A 136 12.43 3.15 12.30
N LEU A 137 12.10 2.05 11.65
CA LEU A 137 12.61 0.72 11.93
C LEU A 137 13.61 0.33 10.84
N VAL A 138 14.87 0.16 11.19
CA VAL A 138 15.92 -0.20 10.23
C VAL A 138 16.55 -1.55 10.62
N ALA A 139 16.27 -2.58 9.84
CA ALA A 139 16.86 -3.89 10.04
C ALA A 139 18.40 -3.85 9.88
N ASP A 140 19.09 -4.66 10.66
CA ASP A 140 20.55 -4.76 10.59
C ASP A 140 21.02 -5.28 9.23
N ASP A 141 21.62 -4.41 8.44
CA ASP A 141 22.36 -4.75 7.22
C ASP A 141 23.77 -4.12 7.24
N ALA A 142 24.44 -4.05 6.09
CA ALA A 142 25.81 -3.57 5.99
C ALA A 142 25.97 -2.10 6.36
N ASP A 143 24.95 -1.26 6.13
CA ASP A 143 24.96 0.20 6.40
C ASP A 143 23.66 0.69 7.04
N ALA A 144 23.13 -0.07 7.99
CA ALA A 144 21.87 0.30 8.67
C ALA A 144 21.97 1.65 9.39
N ALA A 145 23.11 1.98 9.99
CA ALA A 145 23.33 3.25 10.65
C ALA A 145 23.35 4.43 9.66
N GLY A 146 24.02 4.27 8.52
CA GLY A 146 24.01 5.28 7.44
C GLY A 146 22.64 5.52 6.87
N THR A 147 21.90 4.44 6.63
CA THR A 147 20.51 4.49 6.16
C THR A 147 19.59 5.19 7.15
N ALA A 148 19.70 4.87 8.45
CA ALA A 148 18.92 5.53 9.49
C ALA A 148 19.17 7.04 9.54
N VAL A 149 20.44 7.47 9.41
CA VAL A 149 20.81 8.89 9.37
C VAL A 149 20.25 9.59 8.14
N ALA A 150 20.45 9.02 6.95
CA ALA A 150 19.95 9.62 5.70
C ALA A 150 18.43 9.81 5.73
N LEU A 151 17.68 8.83 6.25
CA LEU A 151 16.24 8.94 6.40
C LEU A 151 15.84 9.94 7.48
N ALA A 152 16.54 9.97 8.62
CA ALA A 152 16.29 10.93 9.69
C ALA A 152 16.48 12.39 9.18
N ASP A 153 17.53 12.65 8.40
CA ASP A 153 17.80 13.94 7.79
C ASP A 153 16.66 14.37 6.83
N GLN A 154 16.15 13.44 6.03
CA GLN A 154 15.03 13.73 5.13
C GLN A 154 13.74 14.02 5.89
N TYR A 155 13.44 13.26 6.94
CA TYR A 155 12.29 13.56 7.78
C TYR A 155 12.44 14.93 8.47
N ALA A 156 13.60 15.22 9.06
CA ALA A 156 13.86 16.48 9.73
C ALA A 156 13.76 17.70 8.78
N ALA A 157 14.25 17.54 7.55
CA ALA A 157 14.22 18.60 6.54
C ALA A 157 12.81 18.88 5.97
N ASN A 158 11.90 17.88 6.00
CA ASN A 158 10.61 17.97 5.29
C ASN A 158 9.39 17.91 6.21
N VAL A 159 9.55 17.58 7.50
CA VAL A 159 8.44 17.42 8.46
C VAL A 159 8.58 18.43 9.59
N PRO A 160 7.79 19.51 9.61
CA PRO A 160 7.79 20.46 10.71
C PRO A 160 7.36 19.82 12.03
N GLY A 161 8.06 20.13 13.12
CA GLY A 161 7.68 19.66 14.46
C GLY A 161 7.81 18.14 14.66
N LEU A 162 8.70 17.48 13.90
CA LEU A 162 8.96 16.04 13.95
C LEU A 162 9.38 15.56 15.35
N THR A 163 8.85 14.41 15.75
CA THR A 163 9.45 13.52 16.75
C THR A 163 9.76 12.20 16.06
N LEU A 164 11.02 11.77 16.09
CA LEU A 164 11.48 10.58 15.40
C LEU A 164 11.95 9.52 16.40
N HIS A 165 11.27 8.38 16.43
CA HIS A 165 11.67 7.19 17.16
C HIS A 165 12.45 6.28 16.23
N VAL A 166 13.73 6.02 16.53
CA VAL A 166 14.59 5.19 15.69
C VAL A 166 14.85 3.86 16.38
N PHE A 167 14.55 2.78 15.68
CA PHE A 167 14.73 1.40 16.10
C PHE A 167 15.73 0.74 15.14
N THR A 168 16.87 0.36 15.65
CA THR A 168 17.88 -0.40 14.87
C THR A 168 18.28 -1.64 15.63
N GLY A 169 18.74 -2.66 14.92
CA GLY A 169 19.20 -3.89 15.56
C GLY A 169 20.45 -3.68 16.42
N ALA A 170 20.78 -4.69 17.21
CA ALA A 170 21.84 -4.61 18.23
C ALA A 170 23.23 -4.28 17.64
N ARG A 171 23.47 -4.61 16.36
CA ARG A 171 24.77 -4.34 15.72
C ARG A 171 24.97 -2.88 15.36
N SER A 172 23.92 -2.24 14.86
CA SER A 172 23.97 -0.85 14.36
C SER A 172 23.57 0.16 15.41
N TRP A 173 22.95 -0.27 16.53
CA TRP A 173 22.41 0.63 17.54
C TRP A 173 23.43 1.63 18.08
N SER A 174 24.63 1.17 18.51
CA SER A 174 25.62 2.06 19.14
C SER A 174 26.12 3.14 18.16
N GLU A 175 26.32 2.80 16.88
CA GLU A 175 26.72 3.74 15.85
C GLU A 175 25.57 4.71 15.53
N THR A 176 24.35 4.22 15.38
CA THR A 176 23.15 5.05 15.15
C THR A 176 22.95 6.02 16.30
N ALA A 177 23.05 5.56 17.55
CA ALA A 177 22.93 6.43 18.72
C ALA A 177 24.03 7.50 18.80
N ALA A 178 25.26 7.16 18.44
CA ALA A 178 26.35 8.12 18.39
C ALA A 178 26.15 9.21 17.30
N ARG A 179 25.52 8.87 16.18
CA ARG A 179 25.32 9.79 15.06
C ARG A 179 24.07 10.65 15.18
N LEU A 180 23.01 10.13 15.84
CA LEU A 180 21.70 10.79 15.94
C LEU A 180 21.33 11.26 17.35
N GLY A 181 22.02 10.78 18.39
CA GLY A 181 21.62 10.96 19.80
C GLY A 181 21.61 12.41 20.30
N ASP A 182 22.33 13.32 19.64
CA ASP A 182 22.38 14.75 19.99
C ASP A 182 21.25 15.57 19.35
N ALA A 183 20.49 14.97 18.42
CA ALA A 183 19.38 15.67 17.79
C ALA A 183 18.15 15.66 18.70
N GLY A 184 17.76 16.79 19.26
CA GLY A 184 16.70 16.91 20.27
C GLY A 184 15.29 16.46 19.86
N HIS A 185 15.08 16.14 18.58
CA HIS A 185 13.85 15.60 18.04
C HIS A 185 13.93 14.10 17.71
N VAL A 186 15.08 13.44 17.98
CA VAL A 186 15.34 12.03 17.67
C VAL A 186 15.50 11.24 18.98
N LEU A 187 14.81 10.12 19.07
CA LEU A 187 14.89 9.16 20.16
C LEU A 187 15.39 7.82 19.61
N VAL A 188 16.66 7.49 19.86
CA VAL A 188 17.23 6.21 19.42
C VAL A 188 17.03 5.16 20.52
N HIS A 189 16.21 4.16 20.22
CA HIS A 189 15.82 3.13 21.18
C HIS A 189 16.83 1.99 21.21
N ARG A 190 17.20 1.59 22.43
CA ARG A 190 18.10 0.44 22.63
C ARG A 190 17.33 -0.86 22.42
N PRO A 191 17.87 -1.81 21.65
CA PRO A 191 17.29 -3.14 21.53
C PRO A 191 17.16 -3.84 22.88
N PRO A 192 16.16 -4.70 23.08
CA PRO A 192 16.01 -5.46 24.33
C PRO A 192 17.24 -6.33 24.57
N ALA A 193 17.54 -6.62 25.84
CA ALA A 193 18.61 -7.54 26.16
C ALA A 193 18.24 -8.98 25.76
N ALA A 194 19.26 -9.78 25.44
CA ALA A 194 19.08 -11.15 24.95
C ALA A 194 18.32 -12.07 25.93
N ASP A 195 18.38 -11.74 27.19
CA ASP A 195 17.77 -12.46 28.32
C ASP A 195 16.51 -11.76 28.85
N ALA A 196 16.04 -10.72 28.17
CA ALA A 196 14.83 -10.02 28.58
C ALA A 196 13.62 -10.98 28.54
N PRO A 197 12.81 -11.05 29.62
CA PRO A 197 11.60 -11.85 29.60
C PRO A 197 10.64 -11.35 28.50
N PRO A 198 9.85 -12.25 27.87
CA PRO A 198 8.81 -11.84 26.96
C PRO A 198 7.84 -10.93 27.70
N THR A 199 7.52 -9.80 27.09
CA THR A 199 6.58 -8.83 27.67
C THR A 199 5.14 -9.35 27.57
N ASP A 200 4.27 -8.92 28.49
CA ASP A 200 2.85 -9.33 28.57
C ASP A 200 2.02 -8.88 27.35
N HIS A 201 2.56 -7.99 26.51
CA HIS A 201 1.89 -7.52 25.28
C HIS A 201 1.96 -8.51 24.10
N ALA A 202 2.41 -9.75 24.35
CA ALA A 202 2.37 -10.80 23.33
C ALA A 202 0.91 -11.17 23.01
N THR A 203 0.23 -10.34 22.22
CA THR A 203 -1.00 -10.77 21.58
C THR A 203 -0.61 -11.86 20.56
N GLU A 204 -1.42 -12.90 20.43
CA GLU A 204 -1.23 -13.96 19.43
C GLU A 204 -1.10 -13.38 18.00
N LEU A 205 -1.58 -12.13 17.79
CA LEU A 205 -1.63 -11.43 16.51
C LEU A 205 -0.32 -10.72 16.14
N VAL A 206 0.59 -10.48 17.08
CA VAL A 206 1.91 -9.84 16.82
C VAL A 206 3.03 -10.71 17.40
N PRO A 207 3.32 -11.85 16.78
CA PRO A 207 4.34 -12.78 17.27
C PRO A 207 5.78 -12.28 17.04
N HIS A 208 6.00 -11.36 16.08
CA HIS A 208 7.33 -10.97 15.68
C HIS A 208 8.08 -10.13 16.73
N PRO A 209 9.31 -10.49 17.15
CA PRO A 209 10.03 -9.81 18.24
C PRO A 209 10.29 -8.33 18.00
N TRP A 210 10.59 -7.92 16.75
CA TRP A 210 10.77 -6.51 16.39
C TRP A 210 9.52 -5.68 16.64
N LEU A 211 8.40 -6.18 16.17
CA LEU A 211 7.13 -5.45 16.25
C LEU A 211 6.66 -5.34 17.71
N ARG A 212 6.84 -6.40 18.49
CA ARG A 212 6.60 -6.35 19.94
C ARG A 212 7.49 -5.32 20.63
N TRP A 213 8.80 -5.33 20.34
CA TRP A 213 9.69 -4.33 20.90
C TRP A 213 9.25 -2.90 20.59
N VAL A 214 8.80 -2.61 19.37
CA VAL A 214 8.25 -1.30 19.03
C VAL A 214 7.03 -0.97 19.90
N LEU A 215 6.05 -1.89 19.96
CA LEU A 215 4.84 -1.70 20.77
C LEU A 215 5.14 -1.45 22.24
N ASP A 216 6.03 -2.26 22.83
CA ASP A 216 6.45 -2.14 24.22
C ASP A 216 7.18 -0.81 24.48
N THR A 217 7.97 -0.35 23.53
CA THR A 217 8.78 0.88 23.67
C THR A 217 7.92 2.13 23.56
N VAL A 218 6.93 2.14 22.67
CA VAL A 218 6.04 3.31 22.53
C VAL A 218 4.96 3.34 23.61
N ASP A 219 4.69 2.22 24.29
CA ASP A 219 3.80 2.09 25.46
C ASP A 219 2.50 2.91 25.32
N GLY A 220 1.77 2.65 24.22
CA GLY A 220 0.52 3.34 23.92
C GLY A 220 0.67 4.75 23.34
N ALA A 221 1.90 5.26 23.16
CA ALA A 221 2.11 6.48 22.40
C ALA A 221 1.81 6.25 20.94
N ARG A 222 1.27 7.28 20.26
CA ARG A 222 0.92 7.22 18.86
C ARG A 222 2.16 7.40 17.99
N LEU A 223 2.27 6.56 16.95
CA LEU A 223 3.16 6.80 15.82
C LEU A 223 2.29 7.16 14.60
N ASP A 224 2.39 8.37 14.10
CA ASP A 224 1.61 8.78 12.92
C ASP A 224 2.08 8.09 11.65
N VAL A 225 3.38 7.84 11.54
CA VAL A 225 4.03 7.17 10.42
C VAL A 225 4.90 6.04 10.94
N VAL A 226 4.82 4.87 10.33
CA VAL A 226 5.78 3.78 10.52
C VAL A 226 6.56 3.60 9.24
N HIS A 227 7.89 3.73 9.32
CA HIS A 227 8.80 3.50 8.21
C HIS A 227 9.69 2.30 8.51
N VAL A 228 9.58 1.26 7.69
CA VAL A 228 10.34 0.01 7.88
C VAL A 228 11.32 -0.17 6.74
N VAL A 229 12.60 -0.28 7.07
CA VAL A 229 13.67 -0.64 6.14
C VAL A 229 14.06 -2.09 6.39
N ALA A 230 13.64 -2.98 5.49
CA ALA A 230 13.94 -4.40 5.58
C ALA A 230 13.83 -5.06 4.20
N PRO A 231 14.49 -6.20 3.96
CA PRO A 231 14.29 -6.96 2.73
C PRO A 231 12.84 -7.41 2.58
N GLY A 232 12.32 -7.32 1.36
CA GLY A 232 11.03 -7.92 0.99
C GLY A 232 11.22 -9.35 0.49
N LEU A 233 10.25 -10.19 0.79
CA LEU A 233 10.13 -11.54 0.25
C LEU A 233 8.85 -11.63 -0.57
N LEU A 234 8.94 -12.26 -1.71
CA LEU A 234 7.78 -12.65 -2.51
C LEU A 234 7.76 -14.16 -2.63
N ALA A 235 6.82 -14.80 -1.96
CA ALA A 235 6.62 -16.24 -1.97
C ALA A 235 5.18 -16.57 -2.32
N ASP A 236 4.96 -17.44 -3.30
CA ASP A 236 3.63 -17.87 -3.74
C ASP A 236 2.67 -16.70 -4.05
N GLY A 237 3.23 -15.62 -4.63
CA GLY A 237 2.47 -14.42 -4.95
C GLY A 237 2.09 -13.56 -3.75
N ARG A 238 2.66 -13.81 -2.57
CA ARG A 238 2.45 -13.00 -1.36
C ARG A 238 3.70 -12.24 -0.97
N GLY A 239 3.52 -10.99 -0.61
CA GLY A 239 4.60 -10.15 -0.09
C GLY A 239 4.72 -10.25 1.42
N ALA A 240 5.96 -10.24 1.91
CA ALA A 240 6.26 -10.20 3.34
C ALA A 240 7.55 -9.42 3.62
N LEU A 241 7.73 -8.95 4.86
CA LEU A 241 8.99 -8.40 5.35
C LEU A 241 9.86 -9.50 5.95
N ALA A 242 11.12 -9.54 5.59
CA ALA A 242 12.12 -10.37 6.25
C ALA A 242 12.81 -9.55 7.35
N LEU A 243 12.25 -9.53 8.54
CA LEU A 243 12.83 -8.85 9.69
C LEU A 243 13.65 -9.86 10.51
N PRO A 244 14.98 -9.69 10.63
CA PRO A 244 15.77 -10.52 11.51
C PRO A 244 15.38 -10.25 12.97
N ASP A 245 15.64 -11.20 13.88
CA ASP A 245 15.47 -10.97 15.32
C ASP A 245 16.38 -9.78 15.75
N PRO A 246 15.85 -8.75 16.45
CA PRO A 246 16.64 -7.58 16.81
C PRO A 246 17.81 -7.89 17.73
N VAL A 247 17.78 -9.03 18.40
CA VAL A 247 18.73 -9.41 19.44
C VAL A 247 19.57 -10.65 19.06
N HIS A 248 18.95 -11.59 18.35
CA HIS A 248 19.53 -12.92 18.17
C HIS A 248 19.85 -13.20 16.70
N ARG A 249 21.10 -13.60 16.45
CA ARG A 249 21.47 -14.28 15.21
C ARG A 249 20.95 -15.72 15.24
N ARG A 250 19.68 -15.95 15.02
CA ARG A 250 19.24 -17.31 14.69
C ARG A 250 19.87 -17.72 13.37
N ARG A 251 20.57 -18.85 13.37
CA ARG A 251 20.94 -19.53 12.13
C ARG A 251 19.67 -20.12 11.55
N GLY A 252 19.14 -19.53 10.50
CA GLY A 252 17.90 -19.94 9.84
C GLY A 252 17.37 -18.81 8.96
N GLU A 253 16.29 -19.07 8.26
CA GLU A 253 15.56 -18.03 7.55
C GLU A 253 15.04 -17.00 8.55
N PRO A 254 15.13 -15.69 8.24
CA PRO A 254 14.57 -14.66 9.09
C PRO A 254 13.06 -14.88 9.24
N PRO A 255 12.48 -14.67 10.43
CA PRO A 255 11.06 -14.68 10.58
C PRO A 255 10.45 -13.60 9.68
N VAL A 256 9.31 -13.90 9.10
CA VAL A 256 8.63 -13.02 8.16
C VAL A 256 7.44 -12.34 8.83
N VAL A 257 7.19 -11.10 8.44
CA VAL A 257 6.01 -10.31 8.84
C VAL A 257 5.08 -10.20 7.63
N GLU A 258 3.89 -10.71 7.78
CA GLU A 258 2.84 -10.64 6.76
C GLU A 258 1.94 -9.40 6.96
N SER A 259 1.08 -9.13 5.96
CA SER A 259 0.21 -7.96 5.96
C SER A 259 -0.72 -7.86 7.17
N VAL A 260 -1.25 -8.98 7.66
CA VAL A 260 -2.18 -9.00 8.82
C VAL A 260 -1.49 -8.56 10.10
N GLU A 261 -0.30 -9.11 10.37
CA GLU A 261 0.49 -8.73 11.55
C GLU A 261 0.91 -7.25 11.48
N LEU A 262 1.33 -6.80 10.30
CA LEU A 262 1.72 -5.40 10.09
C LEU A 262 0.53 -4.44 10.29
N VAL A 263 -0.64 -4.79 9.78
CA VAL A 263 -1.88 -4.01 9.96
C VAL A 263 -2.27 -3.94 11.44
N GLU A 264 -2.12 -5.04 12.19
CA GLU A 264 -2.40 -5.04 13.63
C GLU A 264 -1.47 -4.07 14.39
N VAL A 265 -0.16 -4.10 14.11
CA VAL A 265 0.80 -3.15 14.72
C VAL A 265 0.44 -1.71 14.38
N LEU A 266 0.19 -1.42 13.10
CA LEU A 266 -0.19 -0.07 12.64
C LEU A 266 -1.47 0.43 13.33
N THR A 267 -2.40 -0.49 13.61
CA THR A 267 -3.65 -0.16 14.33
C THR A 267 -3.38 0.12 15.81
N GLN A 268 -2.54 -0.68 16.45
CA GLN A 268 -2.21 -0.50 17.87
C GLN A 268 -1.45 0.82 18.11
N VAL A 269 -0.50 1.18 17.25
CA VAL A 269 0.23 2.46 17.35
C VAL A 269 -0.54 3.66 16.78
N GLY A 270 -1.74 3.44 16.21
CA GLY A 270 -2.55 4.51 15.61
C GLY A 270 -1.94 5.15 14.38
N ALA A 271 -1.09 4.43 13.62
CA ALA A 271 -0.42 4.97 12.45
C ALA A 271 -1.41 5.28 11.33
N VAL A 272 -1.23 6.40 10.65
CA VAL A 272 -2.01 6.79 9.47
C VAL A 272 -1.23 6.58 8.17
N ALA A 273 0.07 6.33 8.26
CA ALA A 273 0.92 6.04 7.12
C ALA A 273 1.92 4.92 7.40
N LEU A 274 2.21 4.14 6.35
CA LEU A 274 3.26 3.13 6.31
C LEU A 274 4.19 3.42 5.14
N THR A 275 5.49 3.42 5.39
CA THR A 275 6.50 3.39 4.33
C THR A 275 7.32 2.12 4.47
N LEU A 276 7.50 1.39 3.39
CA LEU A 276 8.37 0.22 3.30
C LEU A 276 9.55 0.57 2.39
N ALA A 277 10.74 0.13 2.74
CA ALA A 277 11.92 0.32 1.89
C ALA A 277 12.80 -0.93 1.91
N PRO A 278 13.30 -1.40 0.77
CA PRO A 278 14.38 -2.37 0.76
C PRO A 278 15.65 -1.67 1.26
N PRO A 279 16.57 -2.39 1.95
CA PRO A 279 17.88 -1.80 2.25
C PRO A 279 18.62 -1.44 0.96
N PRO A 280 19.52 -0.44 0.97
CA PRO A 280 20.24 0.02 -0.23
C PRO A 280 21.01 -1.08 -0.96
N SER A 281 21.38 -2.13 -0.24
CA SER A 281 22.05 -3.32 -0.79
C SER A 281 21.11 -4.26 -1.57
N SER A 282 19.80 -4.08 -1.46
CA SER A 282 18.79 -4.89 -2.12
C SER A 282 18.24 -4.17 -3.35
N HIS A 283 18.32 -4.81 -4.51
CA HIS A 283 17.75 -4.32 -5.77
C HIS A 283 16.39 -4.96 -6.10
N ASP A 284 15.70 -5.51 -5.09
CA ASP A 284 14.41 -6.15 -5.29
C ASP A 284 13.42 -5.67 -4.22
N ALA A 285 12.46 -4.87 -4.64
CA ALA A 285 11.36 -4.37 -3.84
C ALA A 285 10.02 -5.04 -4.21
N SER A 286 10.02 -6.09 -5.04
CA SER A 286 8.80 -6.73 -5.53
C SER A 286 7.92 -7.27 -4.39
N GLY A 287 8.54 -7.93 -3.39
CA GLY A 287 7.82 -8.41 -2.21
C GLY A 287 7.24 -7.29 -1.36
N LEU A 288 7.94 -6.15 -1.24
CA LEU A 288 7.44 -4.98 -0.52
C LEU A 288 6.28 -4.31 -1.25
N ARG A 289 6.31 -4.24 -2.59
CA ARG A 289 5.19 -3.69 -3.37
C ARG A 289 3.93 -4.56 -3.24
N GLU A 290 4.08 -5.88 -3.26
CA GLU A 290 2.94 -6.77 -3.01
C GLU A 290 2.40 -6.62 -1.60
N LEU A 291 3.28 -6.59 -0.58
CA LEU A 291 2.89 -6.36 0.81
C LEU A 291 2.19 -5.01 0.99
N ALA A 292 2.71 -3.96 0.35
CA ALA A 292 2.12 -2.62 0.41
C ALA A 292 0.72 -2.58 -0.23
N ASP A 293 0.51 -3.27 -1.35
CA ASP A 293 -0.80 -3.38 -1.99
C ASP A 293 -1.79 -4.13 -1.08
N ASP A 294 -1.35 -5.21 -0.44
CA ASP A 294 -2.17 -5.94 0.54
C ASP A 294 -2.55 -5.06 1.74
N VAL A 295 -1.60 -4.32 2.32
CA VAL A 295 -1.87 -3.41 3.43
C VAL A 295 -2.84 -2.30 3.02
N ALA A 296 -2.66 -1.71 1.83
CA ALA A 296 -3.54 -0.66 1.31
C ALA A 296 -4.98 -1.14 1.05
N ARG A 297 -5.19 -2.45 0.92
CA ARG A 297 -6.52 -3.08 0.83
C ARG A 297 -7.16 -3.34 2.19
N LEU A 298 -6.34 -3.58 3.21
CA LEU A 298 -6.80 -4.00 4.54
C LEU A 298 -7.10 -2.83 5.46
N ARG A 299 -6.55 -1.62 5.18
CA ARG A 299 -6.74 -0.46 6.06
C ARG A 299 -6.70 0.86 5.30
N PRO A 300 -7.42 1.87 5.80
CA PRO A 300 -7.25 3.24 5.30
C PRO A 300 -5.88 3.77 5.73
N GLY A 301 -5.29 4.61 4.89
CA GLY A 301 -4.02 5.25 5.17
C GLY A 301 -3.17 5.39 3.92
N LEU A 302 -2.10 6.15 4.05
CA LEU A 302 -1.05 6.19 3.05
C LEU A 302 -0.18 4.96 3.19
N THR A 303 0.05 4.24 2.11
CA THR A 303 1.07 3.19 2.06
C THR A 303 2.05 3.54 0.95
N ALA A 304 3.35 3.43 1.20
CA ALA A 304 4.38 3.72 0.22
C ALA A 304 5.48 2.66 0.23
N VAL A 305 6.08 2.43 -0.92
CA VAL A 305 7.35 1.71 -1.06
C VAL A 305 8.38 2.67 -1.64
N HIS A 306 9.48 2.84 -0.94
CA HIS A 306 10.58 3.70 -1.34
C HIS A 306 11.81 2.85 -1.66
N ASP A 307 12.25 2.88 -2.91
CA ASP A 307 13.41 2.13 -3.38
C ASP A 307 14.71 2.86 -3.04
N LEU A 308 15.36 2.45 -1.95
CA LEU A 308 16.62 3.05 -1.49
C LEU A 308 17.80 2.74 -2.40
N ALA A 309 17.74 1.69 -3.24
CA ALA A 309 18.81 1.43 -4.20
C ALA A 309 18.80 2.46 -5.35
N ASP A 310 17.62 2.92 -5.76
CA ASP A 310 17.44 3.95 -6.77
C ASP A 310 17.49 5.39 -6.20
N ASP A 311 17.30 5.56 -4.88
CA ASP A 311 17.33 6.86 -4.17
C ASP A 311 18.02 6.74 -2.80
N PRO A 312 19.32 6.46 -2.75
CA PRO A 312 20.04 6.19 -1.50
C PRO A 312 20.12 7.42 -0.55
N ALA A 313 19.98 8.62 -1.07
CA ALA A 313 19.88 9.85 -0.28
C ALA A 313 18.45 10.18 0.18
N ALA A 314 17.47 9.35 -0.16
CA ALA A 314 16.05 9.52 0.15
C ALA A 314 15.45 10.88 -0.29
N THR A 315 15.99 11.48 -1.34
CA THR A 315 15.54 12.79 -1.84
C THR A 315 14.13 12.73 -2.44
N GLN A 316 13.78 11.63 -3.10
CA GLN A 316 12.43 11.41 -3.64
C GLN A 316 11.43 11.15 -2.51
N LEU A 317 11.83 10.45 -1.43
CA LEU A 317 11.01 10.36 -0.23
C LEU A 317 10.72 11.75 0.36
N GLY A 318 11.74 12.60 0.48
CA GLY A 318 11.57 13.98 0.91
C GLY A 318 10.60 14.78 0.03
N ALA A 319 10.64 14.57 -1.29
CA ALA A 319 9.69 15.19 -2.22
C ALA A 319 8.26 14.63 -2.06
N ALA A 320 8.12 13.32 -1.83
CA ALA A 320 6.83 12.69 -1.54
C ALA A 320 6.21 13.23 -0.23
N LEU A 321 7.01 13.33 0.84
CA LEU A 321 6.58 13.91 2.11
C LEU A 321 6.06 15.35 1.93
N ARG A 322 6.77 16.19 1.18
CA ARG A 322 6.30 17.56 0.89
C ARG A 322 4.96 17.55 0.14
N THR A 323 4.80 16.66 -0.84
CA THR A 323 3.55 16.56 -1.60
C THR A 323 2.38 16.16 -0.71
N VAL A 324 2.59 15.23 0.22
CA VAL A 324 1.56 14.73 1.13
C VAL A 324 1.22 15.75 2.22
N LEU A 325 2.23 16.39 2.82
CA LEU A 325 2.03 17.32 3.94
C LEU A 325 1.53 18.71 3.48
N ALA A 326 1.99 19.15 2.31
CA ALA A 326 1.62 20.44 1.74
C ALA A 326 1.34 20.28 0.22
N PRO A 327 0.17 19.71 -0.14
CA PRO A 327 -0.19 19.45 -1.52
C PRO A 327 -0.13 20.73 -2.37
N ARG A 328 0.60 20.66 -3.48
CA ARG A 328 0.73 21.74 -4.47
C ARG A 328 -0.09 21.41 -5.71
N ASP A 329 -0.29 22.40 -6.56
CA ASP A 329 -1.01 22.23 -7.82
C ASP A 329 -0.32 21.21 -8.74
N GLU A 330 1.01 21.14 -8.68
CA GLU A 330 1.82 20.19 -9.42
C GLU A 330 2.80 19.44 -8.52
N ALA A 331 3.01 18.17 -8.82
CA ALA A 331 4.03 17.33 -8.19
C ALA A 331 5.06 16.88 -9.23
N VAL A 332 6.23 16.48 -8.73
CA VAL A 332 7.29 15.90 -9.53
C VAL A 332 7.09 14.39 -9.72
N VAL A 333 7.62 13.86 -10.80
CA VAL A 333 7.66 12.40 -11.01
C VAL A 333 8.67 11.79 -10.04
N LEU A 334 8.27 10.74 -9.34
CA LEU A 334 9.06 10.07 -8.29
C LEU A 334 9.26 8.58 -8.64
N PRO A 335 10.19 8.24 -9.54
CA PRO A 335 10.36 6.86 -10.00
C PRO A 335 10.72 5.84 -8.92
N ALA A 336 11.38 6.29 -7.84
CA ALA A 336 11.77 5.43 -6.72
C ALA A 336 10.70 5.32 -5.62
N VAL A 337 9.52 5.94 -5.79
CA VAL A 337 8.46 5.90 -4.77
C VAL A 337 7.15 5.42 -5.39
N SER A 338 6.69 4.26 -4.95
CA SER A 338 5.33 3.76 -5.23
C SER A 338 4.42 4.14 -4.06
N ALA A 339 3.34 4.86 -4.31
CA ALA A 339 2.44 5.33 -3.25
C ALA A 339 0.99 4.95 -3.53
N TRP A 340 0.37 4.21 -2.59
CA TRP A 340 -1.08 3.96 -2.51
C TRP A 340 -1.71 5.08 -1.71
N LEU A 341 -2.46 5.90 -2.38
CA LEU A 341 -2.93 7.16 -1.83
C LEU A 341 -4.40 7.39 -2.15
N ASN A 342 -5.18 7.62 -1.12
CA ASN A 342 -6.56 8.06 -1.31
C ASN A 342 -6.56 9.50 -1.87
N PRO A 343 -7.22 9.77 -3.01
CA PRO A 343 -7.23 11.12 -3.60
C PRO A 343 -7.69 12.21 -2.63
N LEU A 344 -8.66 11.91 -1.76
CA LEU A 344 -9.16 12.84 -0.76
C LEU A 344 -8.17 13.12 0.37
N PHE A 345 -7.10 12.33 0.48
CA PHE A 345 -6.03 12.63 1.42
C PHE A 345 -5.22 13.85 1.00
N LEU A 346 -5.06 14.07 -0.29
CA LEU A 346 -4.34 15.22 -0.85
C LEU A 346 -5.23 16.47 -0.95
N ASP A 347 -6.53 16.30 -1.02
CA ASP A 347 -7.43 17.42 -1.14
C ASP A 347 -7.65 18.10 0.20
N THR A 348 -7.35 19.41 0.23
CA THR A 348 -7.64 20.31 1.36
C THR A 348 -9.03 20.93 1.26
N VAL A 349 -9.92 20.36 0.45
CA VAL A 349 -11.31 20.82 0.41
C VAL A 349 -11.85 20.75 1.83
N THR A 350 -12.01 21.92 2.41
CA THR A 350 -12.56 22.09 3.75
C THR A 350 -13.96 21.49 3.76
N ASP A 351 -14.30 20.77 4.82
CA ASP A 351 -15.58 20.09 5.04
C ASP A 351 -16.84 20.94 4.84
N ALA A 352 -16.68 22.24 4.51
CA ALA A 352 -17.78 23.17 4.33
C ALA A 352 -18.45 23.08 2.94
N ASP A 353 -17.78 22.56 1.90
CA ASP A 353 -18.24 22.70 0.51
C ASP A 353 -18.46 21.37 -0.24
N VAL A 354 -18.12 20.22 0.34
CA VAL A 354 -18.28 18.93 -0.34
C VAL A 354 -18.85 17.90 0.62
N GLU A 355 -20.15 17.76 0.63
CA GLU A 355 -20.81 16.53 1.06
C GLU A 355 -20.45 15.46 0.02
N VAL A 356 -19.34 14.75 0.25
CA VAL A 356 -18.91 13.64 -0.59
C VAL A 356 -19.69 12.40 -0.20
N ASP A 357 -20.81 12.22 -0.84
CA ASP A 357 -21.56 10.97 -0.77
C ASP A 357 -21.02 10.05 -1.87
N GLY A 358 -20.14 9.14 -1.46
CA GLY A 358 -19.60 8.08 -2.31
C GLY A 358 -18.85 8.58 -3.54
N THR A 359 -17.53 8.57 -3.48
CA THR A 359 -16.70 8.84 -4.64
C THR A 359 -16.42 7.54 -5.34
N ALA A 360 -17.01 7.34 -6.52
CA ALA A 360 -16.54 6.31 -7.42
C ALA A 360 -15.42 6.89 -8.27
N TRP A 361 -14.15 6.68 -7.91
CA TRP A 361 -13.04 6.89 -8.84
C TRP A 361 -12.78 5.66 -9.68
N THR A 362 -13.45 4.58 -9.33
CA THR A 362 -13.56 3.38 -10.15
C THR A 362 -15.00 2.92 -10.14
N SER A 363 -15.41 2.14 -11.12
CA SER A 363 -16.78 1.61 -11.20
C SER A 363 -17.23 0.81 -9.97
N ASP A 364 -16.30 0.41 -9.10
CA ASP A 364 -16.54 -0.54 -8.02
C ASP A 364 -16.17 -0.01 -6.62
N MET A 365 -15.62 1.22 -6.50
CA MET A 365 -15.27 1.79 -5.20
C MET A 365 -16.23 2.91 -4.80
N GLN A 366 -16.94 2.68 -3.70
CA GLN A 366 -17.67 3.71 -2.98
C GLN A 366 -16.86 4.14 -1.76
N LEU A 367 -16.55 5.43 -1.67
CA LEU A 367 -16.09 6.00 -0.40
C LEU A 367 -17.28 6.26 0.50
N LEU A 368 -17.21 5.68 1.67
CA LEU A 368 -18.10 6.04 2.76
C LEU A 368 -17.49 7.26 3.46
N ASP A 369 -18.12 8.42 3.28
CA ASP A 369 -17.81 9.58 4.10
C ASP A 369 -18.52 9.41 5.45
N ASP A 370 -17.75 9.15 6.49
CA ASP A 370 -18.26 9.03 7.85
C ASP A 370 -18.14 10.39 8.58
N GLY A 371 -18.59 11.45 7.90
CA GLY A 371 -18.85 12.77 8.44
C GLY A 371 -17.90 13.25 9.54
N GLY A 372 -16.58 13.35 9.25
CA GLY A 372 -15.62 14.02 10.15
C GLY A 372 -15.38 13.34 11.50
N SER A 373 -15.88 12.13 11.70
CA SER A 373 -15.66 11.41 12.96
C SER A 373 -14.24 10.83 12.96
N ALA A 374 -13.46 11.27 13.94
CA ALA A 374 -12.13 10.75 14.21
C ALA A 374 -12.12 9.22 14.11
N LEU A 375 -11.13 8.65 13.40
CA LEU A 375 -10.82 7.23 13.41
C LEU A 375 -10.40 6.82 14.82
N LEU A 376 -11.39 6.83 15.73
CA LEU A 376 -11.23 6.13 16.98
C LEU A 376 -11.15 4.63 16.68
N PRO A 377 -10.40 3.84 17.46
CA PRO A 377 -10.35 2.37 17.32
C PRO A 377 -11.74 1.73 17.21
N HIS A 378 -12.78 2.40 17.70
CA HIS A 378 -14.17 1.98 17.60
C HIS A 378 -14.81 2.25 16.23
N ALA A 379 -14.47 3.33 15.54
CA ALA A 379 -14.94 3.60 14.18
C ALA A 379 -14.33 2.61 13.18
N THR A 380 -13.06 2.24 13.37
CA THR A 380 -12.41 1.19 12.58
C THR A 380 -13.14 -0.15 12.73
N ARG A 381 -13.61 -0.48 13.95
CA ARG A 381 -14.43 -1.69 14.20
C ARG A 381 -15.85 -1.59 13.63
N ALA A 382 -16.43 -0.39 13.58
CA ALA A 382 -17.75 -0.18 12.97
C ALA A 382 -17.66 -0.25 11.45
N ALA A 383 -16.68 0.43 10.84
CA ALA A 383 -16.40 0.33 9.41
C ALA A 383 -15.97 -1.08 8.99
N ALA A 384 -15.21 -1.79 9.83
CA ALA A 384 -14.85 -3.19 9.59
C ALA A 384 -16.04 -4.17 9.67
N ARG A 385 -17.18 -3.76 10.24
CA ARG A 385 -18.41 -4.59 10.21
C ARG A 385 -19.12 -4.54 8.87
N ASP A 386 -18.92 -3.46 8.12
CA ASP A 386 -19.49 -3.30 6.78
C ASP A 386 -18.49 -3.72 5.67
N LEU A 387 -17.23 -4.00 6.04
CA LEU A 387 -16.25 -4.62 5.14
C LEU A 387 -16.45 -6.13 5.13
N PRO A 388 -16.21 -6.80 3.97
CA PRO A 388 -16.18 -8.26 3.94
C PRO A 388 -15.22 -8.76 5.02
N ASP A 389 -15.66 -9.76 5.79
CA ASP A 389 -14.84 -10.36 6.83
C ASP A 389 -13.43 -10.65 6.32
N ALA A 390 -12.42 -10.46 7.17
CA ALA A 390 -11.00 -10.65 6.79
C ALA A 390 -10.74 -12.03 6.16
N TRP A 391 -11.56 -13.06 6.53
CA TRP A 391 -11.50 -14.37 5.89
C TRP A 391 -12.01 -14.36 4.44
N VAL A 392 -13.00 -13.52 4.10
CA VAL A 392 -13.52 -13.38 2.72
C VAL A 392 -12.43 -12.76 1.83
N ALA A 393 -11.77 -11.70 2.31
CA ALA A 393 -10.63 -11.10 1.61
C ALA A 393 -9.47 -12.09 1.45
N SER A 394 -9.22 -12.92 2.47
CA SER A 394 -8.21 -13.99 2.41
C SER A 394 -8.61 -15.11 1.44
N ALA A 395 -9.87 -15.51 1.44
CA ALA A 395 -10.39 -16.52 0.53
C ALA A 395 -10.38 -16.03 -0.93
N ALA A 396 -10.78 -14.78 -1.17
CA ALA A 396 -10.71 -14.16 -2.49
C ALA A 396 -9.26 -14.15 -3.03
N ARG A 397 -8.29 -13.78 -2.20
CA ARG A 397 -6.86 -13.85 -2.55
C ARG A 397 -6.40 -15.27 -2.85
N SER A 398 -6.83 -16.26 -2.06
CA SER A 398 -6.47 -17.67 -2.30
C SER A 398 -7.03 -18.18 -3.62
N ILE A 399 -8.25 -17.77 -3.98
CA ILE A 399 -8.84 -18.11 -5.28
C ILE A 399 -8.09 -17.43 -6.42
N GLU A 400 -7.76 -16.16 -6.28
CA GLU A 400 -6.96 -15.42 -7.25
C GLU A 400 -5.61 -16.11 -7.48
N GLN A 401 -4.94 -16.55 -6.41
CA GLN A 401 -3.69 -17.30 -6.50
C GLN A 401 -3.86 -18.64 -7.22
N LEU A 402 -4.94 -19.36 -6.94
CA LEU A 402 -5.26 -20.61 -7.64
C LEU A 402 -5.54 -20.35 -9.12
N GLN A 403 -6.28 -19.31 -9.45
CA GLN A 403 -6.50 -18.89 -10.85
C GLN A 403 -5.18 -18.59 -11.55
N MET A 404 -4.30 -17.82 -10.90
CA MET A 404 -2.96 -17.50 -11.43
C MET A 404 -2.06 -18.74 -11.56
N ALA A 405 -2.11 -19.67 -10.61
CA ALA A 405 -1.36 -20.92 -10.67
C ALA A 405 -1.77 -21.81 -11.87
N TRP A 406 -3.01 -21.66 -12.35
CA TRP A 406 -3.54 -22.45 -13.46
C TRP A 406 -3.43 -21.76 -14.83
N LEU A 407 -3.11 -20.46 -14.89
CA LEU A 407 -2.87 -19.74 -16.12
C LEU A 407 -1.85 -20.41 -17.08
N PRO A 408 -0.69 -20.93 -16.59
CA PRO A 408 0.26 -21.60 -17.47
C PRO A 408 -0.26 -22.89 -18.09
N ALA A 409 -1.19 -23.56 -17.39
CA ALA A 409 -1.80 -24.78 -17.89
C ALA A 409 -2.78 -24.47 -19.04
N ALA A 410 -3.34 -23.27 -19.09
CA ALA A 410 -4.25 -22.83 -20.15
C ALA A 410 -3.51 -22.46 -21.44
N ALA A 411 -2.24 -22.02 -21.35
CA ALA A 411 -1.43 -21.69 -22.53
C ALA A 411 -0.93 -22.93 -23.30
N ASP A 412 -0.74 -24.06 -22.60
CA ASP A 412 -0.20 -25.32 -23.17
C ASP A 412 -1.21 -26.47 -23.26
N ARG A 413 -2.32 -26.38 -22.54
CA ARG A 413 -3.43 -27.36 -22.57
C ARG A 413 -4.74 -26.62 -22.50
N ALA A 414 -5.73 -27.08 -23.24
CA ALA A 414 -7.11 -26.66 -23.03
C ALA A 414 -7.41 -26.81 -21.52
N ALA A 415 -7.75 -25.68 -20.86
CA ALA A 415 -8.04 -25.65 -19.44
C ALA A 415 -8.98 -26.81 -19.09
N ASP A 416 -8.66 -27.58 -18.05
CA ASP A 416 -9.56 -28.65 -17.61
C ASP A 416 -10.93 -28.03 -17.27
N PRO A 417 -11.99 -28.34 -18.05
CA PRO A 417 -13.31 -27.74 -17.84
C PRO A 417 -13.87 -27.97 -16.45
N ALA A 418 -13.45 -29.07 -15.79
CA ALA A 418 -13.86 -29.39 -14.44
C ALA A 418 -13.19 -28.45 -13.41
N ALA A 419 -11.92 -28.09 -13.64
CA ALA A 419 -11.19 -27.18 -12.79
C ALA A 419 -11.70 -25.73 -12.91
N VAL A 420 -11.96 -25.27 -14.12
CA VAL A 420 -12.58 -23.96 -14.39
C VAL A 420 -13.98 -23.89 -13.75
N SER A 421 -14.79 -24.96 -13.91
CA SER A 421 -16.11 -25.03 -13.30
C SER A 421 -16.07 -25.07 -11.76
N ALA A 422 -15.06 -25.70 -11.17
CA ALA A 422 -14.88 -25.72 -9.72
C ALA A 422 -14.54 -24.32 -9.17
N LEU A 423 -13.62 -23.60 -9.81
CA LEU A 423 -13.27 -22.22 -9.42
C LEU A 423 -14.47 -21.26 -9.57
N ASP A 424 -15.19 -21.38 -10.67
CA ASP A 424 -16.38 -20.57 -10.91
C ASP A 424 -17.49 -20.86 -9.87
N LYS A 425 -17.60 -22.11 -9.38
CA LYS A 425 -18.47 -22.45 -8.25
C LYS A 425 -18.01 -21.84 -6.94
N VAL A 426 -16.71 -21.84 -6.68
CA VAL A 426 -16.15 -21.27 -5.45
C VAL A 426 -16.26 -19.73 -5.49
N ALA A 427 -15.99 -19.10 -6.63
CA ALA A 427 -16.22 -17.66 -6.82
C ALA A 427 -17.68 -17.28 -6.56
N ARG A 428 -18.64 -18.02 -7.16
CA ARG A 428 -20.08 -17.81 -6.89
C ARG A 428 -20.50 -18.10 -5.46
N LEU A 429 -19.80 -18.98 -4.74
CA LEU A 429 -20.06 -19.19 -3.31
C LEU A 429 -19.60 -17.97 -2.50
N LEU A 430 -18.45 -17.39 -2.82
CA LEU A 430 -17.96 -16.17 -2.17
C LEU A 430 -18.86 -14.96 -2.45
N ASP A 431 -19.33 -14.79 -3.67
CA ASP A 431 -20.30 -13.74 -4.03
C ASP A 431 -21.58 -13.80 -3.18
N ARG A 432 -21.97 -14.98 -2.68
CA ARG A 432 -23.11 -15.11 -1.76
C ARG A 432 -22.82 -14.65 -0.33
N TYR A 433 -21.54 -14.58 0.05
CA TYR A 433 -21.12 -14.09 1.37
C TYR A 433 -20.64 -12.64 1.34
N VAL A 434 -20.45 -12.05 0.15
CA VAL A 434 -20.40 -10.61 -0.02
C VAL A 434 -21.85 -10.14 0.10
N PRO A 435 -22.22 -9.36 1.13
CA PRO A 435 -23.60 -8.88 1.23
C PRO A 435 -23.92 -8.09 -0.04
N ASP A 436 -24.89 -8.54 -0.79
CA ASP A 436 -25.58 -7.68 -1.75
C ASP A 436 -25.99 -6.41 -1.01
N ASP A 437 -25.81 -5.28 -1.67
CA ASP A 437 -26.14 -3.93 -1.26
C ASP A 437 -27.23 -3.91 -0.16
N PRO A 438 -27.00 -3.35 1.04
CA PRO A 438 -27.95 -3.42 2.12
C PRO A 438 -29.28 -2.86 1.62
N ALA A 439 -30.28 -3.72 1.53
CA ALA A 439 -31.62 -3.35 1.09
C ALA A 439 -32.03 -2.04 1.77
N PRO A 440 -32.58 -1.07 1.05
CA PRO A 440 -32.90 0.25 1.58
C PRO A 440 -33.73 0.05 2.85
N ARG A 441 -33.15 0.42 4.00
CA ARG A 441 -33.79 0.31 5.30
C ARG A 441 -35.14 0.98 5.19
N HIS A 442 -36.21 0.23 5.31
CA HIS A 442 -37.58 0.71 5.38
C HIS A 442 -37.63 1.79 6.47
N ARG A 443 -37.69 3.04 6.04
CA ARG A 443 -37.88 4.16 6.92
C ARG A 443 -39.27 3.98 7.55
N PRO A 444 -39.42 3.86 8.86
CA PRO A 444 -40.75 3.82 9.45
C PRO A 444 -41.43 5.12 9.12
N ASP A 445 -42.63 5.00 8.58
CA ASP A 445 -43.51 6.10 8.19
C ASP A 445 -43.80 6.99 9.44
N PRO A 446 -43.46 8.30 9.45
CA PRO A 446 -43.70 9.19 10.60
C PRO A 446 -45.12 9.73 10.63
N GLY A 447 -46.12 8.95 10.18
CA GLY A 447 -47.50 9.39 10.02
C GLY A 447 -48.51 8.53 10.78
N GLY A 448 -48.45 8.53 12.09
CA GLY A 448 -49.52 7.99 12.92
C GLY A 448 -49.70 8.86 14.16
N THR A 449 -50.40 10.00 13.99
CA THR A 449 -51.04 10.72 15.12
C THR A 449 -52.47 10.25 15.29
N PRO A 450 -52.92 10.04 16.55
CA PRO A 450 -54.29 9.66 16.85
C PRO A 450 -55.32 10.75 16.60
#